data_aee30d804db6fa2f35c52e76d55aff0a
#
_entry.id   aee30d804db6fa2f35c52e76d55aff0a
#
_cell.length_a   1.000
_cell.length_b   1.000
_cell.length_c   1.000
_cell.angle_alpha   90.00
_cell.angle_beta   90.00
_cell.angle_gamma   90.00
#
_symmetry.space_group_name_H-M   'P 1'
#
loop_
_entity.id
_entity.type
_entity.pdbx_description
1 polymer ?
#
loop_
_entity_poly.entity_id
_entity_poly.type
_entity_poly.pdbx_seq_one_letter_code
_entity_poly.pdbx_strand_id
1 'polypeptide(L)'
;MFKKIMLFFFAFLGFCFAMTPEQIKDYIAQNSENIAQLQGTPTKIYASSPPLLYMLYALDPAKISGTNFEWNDYERPYVKKEVQEQPVVGGFFGQGKIPNVEMLLRLNPELILVNASSRNTKKMSEVFGSIKKPMLYLSATKLEDYLDGFEILGEVTGKQERAAHLVNYAKESLNLTAQIEEYIRKNNLQKVKIYYAQGGDGLATECEGSWHATLIERAGAQNVHKCSEDPNAKSFGRVKISFEQLVKYDPDVIFIYEKELFDKIYGDPKWQLLGAVKNKKAYYIPREPFSWFDRPPSFMRFLGLKWLINLTYPEAFKFDIVSETREFYKLFLDLELTDAQIYKILGRGAE
;
A
#
# COMPACT_ATOMS: atom_id res chain seq x y z
N MET A 1 -4.54 52.23 26.80
CA MET A 1 -5.17 51.91 25.49
C MET A 1 -4.37 50.77 24.85
N PHE A 2 -4.67 49.49 25.21
CA PHE A 2 -3.95 48.31 24.73
C PHE A 2 -4.76 47.70 23.58
N LYS A 3 -4.19 47.75 22.37
CA LYS A 3 -4.75 47.05 21.21
C LYS A 3 -4.45 45.54 21.36
N LYS A 4 -5.50 44.72 21.56
CA LYS A 4 -5.46 43.28 21.42
C LYS A 4 -5.24 42.93 19.95
N ILE A 5 -4.05 42.40 19.63
CA ILE A 5 -3.78 41.76 18.35
C ILE A 5 -4.33 40.34 18.45
N MET A 6 -5.43 40.09 17.72
CA MET A 6 -6.04 38.77 17.59
C MET A 6 -5.29 38.03 16.47
N LEU A 7 -4.33 37.16 16.86
CA LEU A 7 -3.69 36.26 15.91
C LEU A 7 -4.72 35.20 15.50
N PHE A 8 -5.20 35.30 14.28
CA PHE A 8 -5.88 34.20 13.61
C PHE A 8 -4.86 33.12 13.26
N PHE A 9 -4.81 32.05 14.03
CA PHE A 9 -4.15 30.81 13.61
C PHE A 9 -5.01 30.18 12.48
N PHE A 10 -4.64 30.43 11.25
CA PHE A 10 -5.07 29.60 10.13
C PHE A 10 -4.40 28.24 10.32
N ALA A 11 -5.14 27.25 10.82
CA ALA A 11 -4.77 25.86 10.69
C ALA A 11 -4.76 25.56 9.18
N PHE A 12 -3.57 25.45 8.60
CA PHE A 12 -3.36 24.89 7.28
C PHE A 12 -3.74 23.39 7.37
N LEU A 13 -5.03 23.10 7.22
CA LEU A 13 -5.49 21.79 6.80
C LEU A 13 -4.90 21.59 5.41
N GLY A 14 -3.90 20.69 5.30
CA GLY A 14 -3.33 20.29 4.02
C GLY A 14 -4.41 19.58 3.21
N PHE A 15 -5.24 20.34 2.51
CA PHE A 15 -6.14 19.81 1.50
C PHE A 15 -5.27 19.29 0.35
N CYS A 16 -5.15 17.98 0.21
CA CYS A 16 -4.71 17.36 -1.04
C CYS A 16 -5.76 17.72 -2.11
N PHE A 17 -5.51 18.79 -2.85
CA PHE A 17 -6.35 19.14 -3.99
C PHE A 17 -6.12 18.11 -5.11
N ALA A 18 -7.18 17.76 -5.83
CA ALA A 18 -7.06 17.03 -7.09
C ALA A 18 -6.17 17.82 -8.07
N MET A 19 -5.39 17.12 -8.87
CA MET A 19 -4.61 17.76 -9.93
C MET A 19 -5.55 18.41 -10.94
N THR A 20 -5.22 19.60 -11.39
CA THR A 20 -5.95 20.21 -12.51
C THR A 20 -5.62 19.47 -13.82
N PRO A 21 -6.49 19.52 -14.84
CA PRO A 21 -6.18 18.93 -16.16
C PRO A 21 -4.86 19.43 -16.75
N GLU A 22 -4.47 20.67 -16.48
CA GLU A 22 -3.21 21.26 -16.93
C GLU A 22 -2.03 20.63 -16.19
N GLN A 23 -2.11 20.48 -14.86
CA GLN A 23 -1.10 19.81 -14.06
C GLN A 23 -0.90 18.36 -14.48
N ILE A 24 -1.96 17.63 -14.82
CA ILE A 24 -1.88 16.25 -15.32
C ILE A 24 -1.13 16.21 -16.66
N LYS A 25 -1.48 17.12 -17.59
CA LYS A 25 -0.78 17.23 -18.88
C LYS A 25 0.70 17.56 -18.72
N ASP A 26 1.01 18.50 -17.86
CA ASP A 26 2.40 18.89 -17.55
C ASP A 26 3.17 17.72 -16.93
N TYR A 27 2.54 17.01 -15.99
CA TYR A 27 3.15 15.82 -15.41
C TYR A 27 3.47 14.77 -16.48
N ILE A 28 2.51 14.44 -17.35
CA ILE A 28 2.70 13.47 -18.42
C ILE A 28 3.83 13.93 -19.35
N ALA A 29 3.86 15.18 -19.75
CA ALA A 29 4.90 15.72 -20.62
C ALA A 29 6.31 15.61 -20.01
N GLN A 30 6.45 15.86 -18.71
CA GLN A 30 7.74 15.85 -18.00
C GLN A 30 8.17 14.43 -17.56
N ASN A 31 7.22 13.55 -17.33
CA ASN A 31 7.46 12.21 -16.75
C ASN A 31 7.13 11.08 -17.72
N SER A 32 7.35 11.28 -19.01
CA SER A 32 7.18 10.25 -20.02
C SER A 32 8.33 10.23 -21.02
N GLU A 33 8.41 9.13 -21.77
CA GLU A 33 9.29 8.98 -22.93
C GLU A 33 8.48 8.44 -24.10
N ASN A 34 8.77 8.90 -25.31
CA ASN A 34 8.09 8.49 -26.53
C ASN A 34 6.57 8.65 -26.51
N ILE A 35 6.00 9.44 -25.61
CA ILE A 35 4.55 9.56 -25.38
C ILE A 35 3.82 10.08 -26.63
N ALA A 36 4.46 10.86 -27.46
CA ALA A 36 3.90 11.34 -28.74
C ALA A 36 3.58 10.21 -29.75
N GLN A 37 4.12 9.01 -29.52
CA GLN A 37 3.80 7.83 -30.34
C GLN A 37 2.49 7.14 -29.90
N LEU A 38 1.93 7.51 -28.72
CA LEU A 38 0.69 6.94 -28.25
C LEU A 38 -0.47 7.47 -29.09
N GLN A 39 -1.18 6.54 -29.75
CA GLN A 39 -2.31 6.85 -30.63
C GLN A 39 -3.62 6.69 -29.84
N GLY A 40 -4.15 7.79 -29.31
CA GLY A 40 -5.41 7.76 -28.54
C GLY A 40 -5.26 7.06 -27.19
N THR A 41 -6.35 6.47 -26.72
CA THR A 41 -6.40 5.77 -25.42
C THR A 41 -5.81 4.36 -25.53
N PRO A 42 -4.75 4.01 -24.79
CA PRO A 42 -4.14 2.69 -24.89
C PRO A 42 -5.08 1.57 -24.41
N THR A 43 -5.03 0.45 -25.12
CA THR A 43 -5.78 -0.77 -24.80
C THR A 43 -4.90 -1.85 -24.18
N LYS A 44 -3.58 -1.78 -24.38
CA LYS A 44 -2.58 -2.72 -23.86
C LYS A 44 -1.53 -1.96 -23.05
N ILE A 45 -1.58 -2.09 -21.74
CA ILE A 45 -0.66 -1.43 -20.82
C ILE A 45 0.10 -2.48 -20.02
N TYR A 46 1.42 -2.41 -20.02
CA TYR A 46 2.25 -3.21 -19.14
C TYR A 46 2.76 -2.36 -17.97
N ALA A 47 2.55 -2.84 -16.75
CA ALA A 47 3.07 -2.22 -15.54
C ALA A 47 4.34 -2.94 -15.07
N SER A 48 5.46 -2.22 -14.97
CA SER A 48 6.78 -2.82 -14.72
C SER A 48 7.05 -3.17 -13.25
N SER A 49 6.10 -2.93 -12.35
CA SER A 49 6.22 -3.27 -10.93
C SER A 49 4.85 -3.55 -10.30
N PRO A 50 4.80 -4.38 -9.22
CA PRO A 50 3.54 -4.73 -8.57
C PRO A 50 2.68 -3.54 -8.12
N PRO A 51 3.22 -2.47 -7.49
CA PRO A 51 2.41 -1.32 -7.10
C PRO A 51 1.69 -0.64 -8.28
N LEU A 52 2.36 -0.52 -9.43
CA LEU A 52 1.76 0.05 -10.64
C LEU A 52 0.77 -0.91 -11.30
N LEU A 53 1.04 -2.23 -11.25
CA LEU A 53 0.10 -3.25 -11.71
C LEU A 53 -1.21 -3.17 -10.90
N TYR A 54 -1.12 -3.06 -9.58
CA TYR A 54 -2.29 -2.95 -8.72
C TYR A 54 -3.05 -1.64 -8.96
N MET A 55 -2.34 -0.52 -9.17
CA MET A 55 -2.97 0.76 -9.50
C MET A 55 -3.77 0.67 -10.81
N LEU A 56 -3.18 0.09 -11.85
CA LEU A 56 -3.88 -0.14 -13.12
C LEU A 56 -5.04 -1.11 -12.95
N TYR A 57 -4.89 -2.16 -12.14
CA TYR A 57 -5.95 -3.12 -11.83
C TYR A 57 -7.18 -2.43 -11.22
N ALA A 58 -6.99 -1.56 -10.23
CA ALA A 58 -8.10 -0.85 -9.60
C ALA A 58 -8.84 0.09 -10.58
N LEU A 59 -8.11 0.63 -11.54
CA LEU A 59 -8.65 1.60 -12.49
C LEU A 59 -9.32 0.92 -13.70
N ASP A 60 -8.60 0.04 -14.40
CA ASP A 60 -9.09 -0.65 -15.59
C ASP A 60 -8.32 -1.97 -15.83
N PRO A 61 -8.74 -3.08 -15.20
CA PRO A 61 -8.07 -4.36 -15.33
C PRO A 61 -8.05 -4.92 -16.76
N ALA A 62 -9.00 -4.53 -17.62
CA ALA A 62 -9.07 -4.98 -19.01
C ALA A 62 -7.90 -4.47 -19.87
N LYS A 63 -7.21 -3.41 -19.42
CA LYS A 63 -6.04 -2.87 -20.14
C LYS A 63 -4.72 -3.53 -19.74
N ILE A 64 -4.72 -4.42 -18.74
CA ILE A 64 -3.50 -5.11 -18.29
C ILE A 64 -3.01 -6.05 -19.38
N SER A 65 -1.76 -5.86 -19.77
CA SER A 65 -1.07 -6.71 -20.75
C SER A 65 0.19 -7.28 -20.11
N GLY A 66 0.04 -8.47 -19.50
CA GLY A 66 1.09 -9.15 -18.76
C GLY A 66 1.15 -8.77 -17.27
N THR A 67 1.57 -9.74 -16.45
CA THR A 67 1.67 -9.62 -14.99
C THR A 67 3.12 -9.68 -14.51
N ASN A 68 3.35 -9.29 -13.27
CA ASN A 68 4.69 -9.33 -12.68
C ASN A 68 5.04 -10.69 -12.06
N PHE A 69 4.03 -11.49 -11.70
CA PHE A 69 4.17 -12.79 -11.03
C PHE A 69 2.91 -13.63 -11.26
N GLU A 70 2.99 -14.90 -10.91
CA GLU A 70 1.83 -15.79 -10.88
C GLU A 70 0.99 -15.51 -9.63
N TRP A 71 -0.32 -15.58 -9.79
CA TRP A 71 -1.26 -15.40 -8.69
C TRP A 71 -1.27 -16.63 -7.78
N ASN A 72 -1.20 -16.41 -6.47
CA ASN A 72 -1.29 -17.47 -5.47
C ASN A 72 -2.74 -17.95 -5.31
N ASP A 73 -2.92 -19.14 -4.70
CA ASP A 73 -4.24 -19.74 -4.50
C ASP A 73 -5.16 -18.88 -3.60
N TYR A 74 -4.60 -18.09 -2.69
CA TYR A 74 -5.36 -17.17 -1.85
C TYR A 74 -5.71 -15.83 -2.58
N GLU A 75 -4.96 -15.44 -3.61
CA GLU A 75 -5.20 -14.26 -4.44
C GLU A 75 -6.23 -14.53 -5.54
N ARG A 76 -6.13 -15.68 -6.20
CA ARG A 76 -6.95 -16.06 -7.36
C ARG A 76 -8.46 -15.86 -7.17
N PRO A 77 -9.09 -16.19 -6.03
CA PRO A 77 -10.52 -15.98 -5.85
C PRO A 77 -10.97 -14.52 -5.94
N TYR A 78 -10.04 -13.57 -5.79
CA TYR A 78 -10.30 -12.13 -5.73
C TYR A 78 -9.71 -11.36 -6.92
N VAL A 79 -9.06 -12.04 -7.85
CA VAL A 79 -8.50 -11.43 -9.06
C VAL A 79 -9.33 -11.82 -10.28
N LYS A 80 -9.63 -10.86 -11.16
CA LYS A 80 -10.41 -11.12 -12.38
C LYS A 80 -9.71 -12.13 -13.28
N LYS A 81 -10.51 -13.04 -13.86
CA LYS A 81 -9.99 -14.18 -14.64
C LYS A 81 -9.15 -13.73 -15.83
N GLU A 82 -9.58 -12.69 -16.53
CA GLU A 82 -8.85 -12.13 -17.65
C GLU A 82 -7.45 -11.60 -17.29
N VAL A 83 -7.24 -11.19 -16.04
CA VAL A 83 -5.92 -10.77 -15.54
C VAL A 83 -5.10 -11.97 -15.08
N GLN A 84 -5.73 -13.01 -14.55
CA GLN A 84 -5.05 -14.25 -14.19
C GLN A 84 -4.48 -14.99 -15.40
N GLU A 85 -5.14 -14.86 -16.55
CA GLU A 85 -4.77 -15.49 -17.82
C GLU A 85 -3.67 -14.73 -18.57
N GLN A 86 -3.28 -13.53 -18.12
CA GLN A 86 -2.19 -12.78 -18.73
C GLN A 86 -0.84 -13.48 -18.50
N PRO A 87 0.06 -13.45 -19.49
CA PRO A 87 1.38 -14.04 -19.33
C PRO A 87 2.21 -13.31 -18.28
N VAL A 88 3.02 -14.07 -17.54
CA VAL A 88 3.93 -13.51 -16.52
C VAL A 88 5.18 -12.97 -17.20
N VAL A 89 5.26 -11.66 -17.33
CA VAL A 89 6.42 -10.94 -17.89
C VAL A 89 7.51 -10.74 -16.85
N GLY A 90 7.15 -10.71 -15.57
CA GLY A 90 8.04 -10.28 -14.50
C GLY A 90 7.92 -8.77 -14.23
N GLY A 91 8.91 -8.21 -13.55
CA GLY A 91 8.89 -6.78 -13.19
C GLY A 91 10.04 -6.41 -12.26
N PHE A 92 10.18 -5.12 -11.99
CA PHE A 92 11.16 -4.61 -11.03
C PHE A 92 10.61 -4.71 -9.61
N PHE A 93 10.91 -5.81 -8.92
CA PHE A 93 10.56 -5.99 -7.50
C PHE A 93 11.49 -6.99 -6.84
N GLY A 94 11.58 -6.90 -5.51
CA GLY A 94 12.50 -7.75 -4.75
C GLY A 94 13.96 -7.58 -5.18
N GLN A 95 14.82 -8.50 -4.75
CA GLN A 95 16.24 -8.44 -5.08
C GLN A 95 16.49 -9.04 -6.48
N GLY A 96 16.83 -8.17 -7.43
CA GLY A 96 17.34 -8.58 -8.73
C GLY A 96 16.33 -9.01 -9.79
N LYS A 97 15.04 -9.03 -9.50
CA LYS A 97 14.02 -9.36 -10.51
C LYS A 97 13.91 -8.24 -11.55
N ILE A 98 13.80 -8.64 -12.82
CA ILE A 98 13.63 -7.76 -13.97
C ILE A 98 12.59 -8.37 -14.92
N PRO A 99 11.93 -7.56 -15.76
CA PRO A 99 11.03 -8.07 -16.80
C PRO A 99 11.75 -8.96 -17.84
N ASN A 100 11.02 -9.94 -18.35
CA ASN A 100 11.46 -10.69 -19.53
C ASN A 100 11.24 -9.84 -20.78
N VAL A 101 12.34 -9.33 -21.34
CA VAL A 101 12.31 -8.39 -22.49
C VAL A 101 11.72 -9.06 -23.74
N GLU A 102 12.03 -10.33 -24.01
CA GLU A 102 11.51 -11.05 -25.19
C GLU A 102 9.97 -11.18 -25.09
N MET A 103 9.47 -11.57 -23.93
CA MET A 103 8.03 -11.67 -23.70
C MET A 103 7.35 -10.30 -23.79
N LEU A 104 7.97 -9.26 -23.24
CA LEU A 104 7.47 -7.89 -23.33
C LEU A 104 7.36 -7.42 -24.78
N LEU A 105 8.36 -7.72 -25.61
CA LEU A 105 8.34 -7.39 -27.04
C LEU A 105 7.24 -8.17 -27.78
N ARG A 106 7.00 -9.43 -27.43
CA ARG A 106 5.91 -10.24 -28.02
C ARG A 106 4.53 -9.69 -27.64
N LEU A 107 4.34 -9.27 -26.39
CA LEU A 107 3.09 -8.65 -25.94
C LEU A 107 2.80 -7.33 -26.64
N ASN A 108 3.86 -6.64 -27.05
CA ASN A 108 3.79 -5.38 -27.78
C ASN A 108 2.86 -4.36 -27.13
N PRO A 109 3.07 -3.97 -25.84
CA PRO A 109 2.21 -3.02 -25.17
C PRO A 109 2.24 -1.66 -25.88
N GLU A 110 1.15 -0.92 -25.80
CA GLU A 110 1.02 0.44 -26.32
C GLU A 110 1.60 1.47 -25.35
N LEU A 111 1.57 1.16 -24.06
CA LEU A 111 2.13 1.97 -22.98
C LEU A 111 2.80 1.08 -21.92
N ILE A 112 3.95 1.54 -21.43
CA ILE A 112 4.65 0.90 -20.31
C ILE A 112 4.63 1.86 -19.11
N LEU A 113 4.10 1.40 -17.98
CA LEU A 113 4.18 2.11 -16.71
C LEU A 113 5.46 1.73 -15.99
N VAL A 114 6.26 2.72 -15.60
CA VAL A 114 7.55 2.52 -14.94
C VAL A 114 7.56 3.25 -13.61
N ASN A 115 8.10 2.61 -12.55
CA ASN A 115 8.24 3.30 -11.28
C ASN A 115 9.26 4.44 -11.41
N ALA A 116 8.86 5.65 -11.03
CA ALA A 116 9.69 6.86 -11.14
C ALA A 116 11.03 6.73 -10.40
N SER A 117 11.08 6.01 -9.29
CA SER A 117 12.32 5.73 -8.55
C SER A 117 13.33 4.86 -9.33
N SER A 118 12.86 4.15 -10.36
CA SER A 118 13.70 3.32 -11.22
C SER A 118 14.26 4.08 -12.42
N ARG A 119 13.76 5.30 -12.70
CA ARG A 119 14.26 6.17 -13.78
C ARG A 119 15.76 6.40 -13.60
N ASN A 120 16.51 6.29 -14.67
CA ASN A 120 17.97 6.43 -14.67
C ASN A 120 18.77 5.35 -13.93
N THR A 121 18.15 4.25 -13.52
CA THR A 121 18.91 3.12 -13.00
C THR A 121 19.53 2.30 -14.13
N LYS A 122 20.71 1.67 -13.86
CA LYS A 122 21.36 0.78 -14.82
C LYS A 122 20.43 -0.33 -15.30
N LYS A 123 19.66 -0.94 -14.41
CA LYS A 123 18.67 -1.98 -14.74
C LYS A 123 17.58 -1.49 -15.69
N MET A 124 17.12 -0.27 -15.49
CA MET A 124 16.12 0.34 -16.36
C MET A 124 16.68 0.47 -17.80
N SER A 125 17.90 0.99 -17.94
CA SER A 125 18.57 1.14 -19.23
C SER A 125 18.84 -0.20 -19.90
N GLU A 126 19.23 -1.23 -19.17
CA GLU A 126 19.45 -2.58 -19.67
C GLU A 126 18.16 -3.23 -20.21
N VAL A 127 17.03 -3.01 -19.55
CA VAL A 127 15.74 -3.61 -19.94
C VAL A 127 15.05 -2.80 -21.04
N PHE A 128 14.94 -1.49 -20.86
CA PHE A 128 14.12 -0.64 -21.71
C PHE A 128 14.90 0.23 -22.70
N GLY A 129 16.23 0.32 -22.59
CA GLY A 129 17.04 1.17 -23.43
C GLY A 129 16.92 0.93 -24.95
N SER A 130 16.60 -0.31 -25.34
CA SER A 130 16.33 -0.68 -26.74
C SER A 130 14.83 -0.63 -27.12
N ILE A 131 13.94 -0.48 -26.14
CA ILE A 131 12.50 -0.51 -26.33
C ILE A 131 12.00 0.90 -26.62
N LYS A 132 11.60 1.14 -27.89
CA LYS A 132 11.11 2.45 -28.33
C LYS A 132 9.58 2.54 -28.22
N LYS A 133 9.04 2.28 -27.03
CA LYS A 133 7.62 2.35 -26.72
C LYS A 133 7.31 3.57 -25.85
N PRO A 134 6.07 4.08 -25.87
CA PRO A 134 5.61 5.04 -24.90
C PRO A 134 5.82 4.53 -23.48
N MET A 135 6.47 5.32 -22.63
CA MET A 135 6.67 5.03 -21.21
C MET A 135 6.16 6.20 -20.38
N LEU A 136 5.49 5.89 -19.28
CA LEU A 136 5.03 6.86 -18.29
C LEU A 136 5.59 6.48 -16.92
N TYR A 137 6.28 7.42 -16.29
CA TYR A 137 6.90 7.26 -14.98
C TYR A 137 5.95 7.72 -13.90
N LEU A 138 5.58 6.82 -12.98
CA LEU A 138 4.70 7.10 -11.85
C LEU A 138 5.34 6.68 -10.54
N SER A 139 5.13 7.45 -9.48
CA SER A 139 5.44 7.03 -8.13
C SER A 139 4.31 6.15 -7.56
N ALA A 140 4.68 5.18 -6.71
CA ALA A 140 3.73 4.31 -6.02
C ALA A 140 4.33 3.82 -4.68
N THR A 141 5.07 4.68 -3.99
CA THR A 141 5.76 4.37 -2.72
C THR A 141 4.96 4.89 -1.53
N LYS A 142 4.60 6.16 -1.55
CA LYS A 142 3.79 6.80 -0.51
C LYS A 142 2.30 6.59 -0.79
N LEU A 143 1.46 6.77 0.22
CA LEU A 143 0.00 6.72 0.04
C LEU A 143 -0.49 7.85 -0.86
N GLU A 144 0.09 9.04 -0.74
CA GLU A 144 -0.23 10.19 -1.57
C GLU A 144 0.04 9.95 -3.05
N ASP A 145 1.08 9.19 -3.39
CA ASP A 145 1.43 8.86 -4.78
C ASP A 145 0.28 8.16 -5.54
N TYR A 146 -0.60 7.45 -4.81
CA TYR A 146 -1.75 6.78 -5.42
C TYR A 146 -2.85 7.76 -5.84
N LEU A 147 -2.97 8.91 -5.17
CA LEU A 147 -3.94 9.93 -5.56
C LEU A 147 -3.56 10.48 -6.94
N ASP A 148 -2.33 11.00 -7.05
CA ASP A 148 -1.81 11.53 -8.31
C ASP A 148 -1.78 10.45 -9.40
N GLY A 149 -1.35 9.24 -9.05
CA GLY A 149 -1.29 8.10 -9.96
C GLY A 149 -2.65 7.73 -10.55
N PHE A 150 -3.72 7.71 -9.75
CA PHE A 150 -5.08 7.46 -10.24
C PHE A 150 -5.58 8.59 -11.13
N GLU A 151 -5.34 9.86 -10.78
CA GLU A 151 -5.75 11.00 -11.60
C GLU A 151 -5.04 10.97 -12.98
N ILE A 152 -3.72 10.76 -13.00
CA ILE A 152 -2.91 10.68 -14.21
C ILE A 152 -3.33 9.48 -15.07
N LEU A 153 -3.46 8.30 -14.48
CA LEU A 153 -3.89 7.10 -15.20
C LEU A 153 -5.33 7.22 -15.68
N GLY A 154 -6.22 7.87 -14.92
CA GLY A 154 -7.58 8.17 -15.32
C GLY A 154 -7.62 8.95 -16.63
N GLU A 155 -6.78 9.98 -16.76
CA GLU A 155 -6.65 10.78 -17.98
C GLU A 155 -6.12 9.93 -19.15
N VAL A 156 -5.02 9.20 -18.92
CA VAL A 156 -4.38 8.39 -19.97
C VAL A 156 -5.27 7.25 -20.47
N THR A 157 -6.08 6.67 -19.59
CA THR A 157 -6.93 5.51 -19.90
C THR A 157 -8.36 5.86 -20.27
N GLY A 158 -8.74 7.14 -20.17
CA GLY A 158 -10.12 7.58 -20.37
C GLY A 158 -11.07 7.15 -19.27
N LYS A 159 -10.56 7.00 -18.02
CA LYS A 159 -11.32 6.54 -16.84
C LYS A 159 -11.37 7.59 -15.73
N GLN A 160 -11.51 8.86 -16.10
CA GLN A 160 -11.46 9.98 -15.16
C GLN A 160 -12.50 9.87 -14.05
N GLU A 161 -13.74 9.48 -14.38
CA GLU A 161 -14.82 9.34 -13.40
C GLU A 161 -14.48 8.27 -12.35
N ARG A 162 -14.01 7.09 -12.81
CA ARG A 162 -13.57 6.01 -11.90
C ARG A 162 -12.38 6.45 -11.05
N ALA A 163 -11.40 7.12 -11.64
CA ALA A 163 -10.26 7.67 -10.91
C ALA A 163 -10.72 8.62 -9.79
N ALA A 164 -11.68 9.52 -10.06
CA ALA A 164 -12.21 10.43 -9.08
C ALA A 164 -12.86 9.70 -7.89
N HIS A 165 -13.60 8.61 -8.10
CA HIS A 165 -14.15 7.80 -7.00
C HIS A 165 -13.06 7.16 -6.15
N LEU A 166 -12.02 6.58 -6.77
CA LEU A 166 -10.87 5.98 -6.05
C LEU A 166 -10.12 7.03 -5.23
N VAL A 167 -9.86 8.19 -5.83
CA VAL A 167 -9.17 9.32 -5.18
C VAL A 167 -9.98 9.88 -4.02
N ASN A 168 -11.29 10.00 -4.14
CA ASN A 168 -12.14 10.49 -3.05
C ASN A 168 -12.06 9.58 -1.83
N TYR A 169 -12.17 8.26 -2.01
CA TYR A 169 -11.99 7.31 -0.91
C TYR A 169 -10.59 7.39 -0.29
N ALA A 170 -9.55 7.51 -1.14
CA ALA A 170 -8.18 7.64 -0.68
C ALA A 170 -7.97 8.91 0.16
N LYS A 171 -8.54 10.05 -0.26
CA LYS A 171 -8.49 11.32 0.49
C LYS A 171 -9.18 11.21 1.84
N GLU A 172 -10.36 10.61 1.88
CA GLU A 172 -11.09 10.36 3.15
C GLU A 172 -10.25 9.51 4.10
N SER A 173 -9.64 8.44 3.59
CA SER A 173 -8.75 7.59 4.39
C SER A 173 -7.53 8.34 4.90
N LEU A 174 -6.88 9.16 4.09
CA LEU A 174 -5.72 9.96 4.50
C LEU A 174 -6.06 11.02 5.55
N ASN A 175 -7.25 11.61 5.47
CA ASN A 175 -7.72 12.57 6.47
C ASN A 175 -7.81 11.96 7.88
N LEU A 176 -8.00 10.66 8.00
CA LEU A 176 -8.00 9.97 9.30
C LEU A 176 -6.66 10.11 10.03
N THR A 177 -5.54 10.24 9.31
CA THR A 177 -4.23 10.46 9.95
C THR A 177 -4.20 11.72 10.82
N ALA A 178 -4.72 12.83 10.33
CA ALA A 178 -4.80 14.07 11.10
C ALA A 178 -5.84 13.97 12.24
N GLN A 179 -6.95 13.34 11.98
CA GLN A 179 -8.04 13.17 12.95
C GLN A 179 -7.61 12.27 14.12
N ILE A 180 -6.87 11.18 13.87
CA ILE A 180 -6.39 10.30 14.95
C ILE A 180 -5.29 10.97 15.79
N GLU A 181 -4.39 11.72 15.19
CA GLU A 181 -3.38 12.48 15.93
C GLU A 181 -4.05 13.54 16.82
N GLU A 182 -5.10 14.21 16.33
CA GLU A 182 -5.86 15.17 17.14
C GLU A 182 -6.63 14.48 18.27
N TYR A 183 -7.23 13.31 18.04
CA TYR A 183 -7.91 12.52 19.06
C TYR A 183 -6.96 12.13 20.19
N ILE A 184 -5.77 11.62 19.85
CA ILE A 184 -4.72 11.24 20.80
C ILE A 184 -4.31 12.45 21.65
N ARG A 185 -4.06 13.59 21.01
CA ARG A 185 -3.68 14.83 21.66
C ARG A 185 -4.77 15.36 22.59
N LYS A 186 -6.02 15.42 22.11
CA LYS A 186 -7.17 15.94 22.92
C LYS A 186 -7.44 15.10 24.15
N ASN A 187 -7.26 13.79 24.07
CA ASN A 187 -7.52 12.85 25.17
C ASN A 187 -6.28 12.53 25.99
N ASN A 188 -5.14 13.18 25.70
CA ASN A 188 -3.86 12.95 26.38
C ASN A 188 -3.48 11.46 26.42
N LEU A 189 -3.68 10.73 25.32
CA LEU A 189 -3.40 9.31 25.24
C LEU A 189 -1.92 9.06 24.93
N GLN A 190 -1.39 7.96 25.48
CA GLN A 190 -0.11 7.42 25.02
C GLN A 190 -0.32 6.74 23.66
N LYS A 191 0.65 6.87 22.76
CA LYS A 191 0.61 6.16 21.48
C LYS A 191 0.72 4.65 21.70
N VAL A 192 -0.15 3.89 21.06
CA VAL A 192 -0.13 2.43 21.10
C VAL A 192 1.16 1.92 20.47
N LYS A 193 1.90 1.09 21.21
CA LYS A 193 3.17 0.49 20.78
C LYS A 193 2.92 -0.74 19.89
N ILE A 194 3.39 -0.71 18.67
CA ILE A 194 3.18 -1.77 17.69
C ILE A 194 4.50 -2.42 17.32
N TYR A 195 4.51 -3.76 17.33
CA TYR A 195 5.54 -4.58 16.71
C TYR A 195 5.03 -5.19 15.41
N TYR A 196 5.77 -4.99 14.32
CA TYR A 196 5.49 -5.59 13.01
C TYR A 196 6.32 -6.87 12.84
N ALA A 197 5.73 -8.03 13.13
CA ALA A 197 6.37 -9.34 13.08
C ALA A 197 6.41 -9.88 11.65
N GLN A 198 7.60 -10.11 11.12
CA GLN A 198 7.86 -10.68 9.81
C GLN A 198 8.84 -11.87 9.91
N GLY A 199 8.86 -12.70 8.85
CA GLY A 199 9.64 -13.94 8.84
C GLY A 199 8.95 -15.07 9.61
N GLY A 200 9.29 -16.32 9.30
CA GLY A 200 8.62 -17.49 9.88
C GLY A 200 8.79 -17.63 11.40
N ASP A 201 9.81 -16.99 11.98
CA ASP A 201 10.04 -16.90 13.43
C ASP A 201 9.45 -15.59 14.04
N GLY A 202 8.95 -14.69 13.22
CA GLY A 202 8.37 -13.40 13.65
C GLY A 202 9.38 -12.40 14.18
N LEU A 203 10.68 -12.65 14.06
CA LEU A 203 11.73 -11.81 14.62
C LEU A 203 12.38 -10.87 13.60
N ALA A 204 11.90 -10.86 12.37
CA ALA A 204 12.23 -9.80 11.42
C ALA A 204 11.18 -8.69 11.54
N THR A 205 11.62 -7.43 11.43
CA THR A 205 10.75 -6.25 11.54
C THR A 205 11.28 -5.12 10.67
N GLU A 206 10.50 -4.03 10.59
CA GLU A 206 10.91 -2.77 9.98
C GLU A 206 11.06 -1.72 11.05
N CYS A 207 11.99 -0.78 10.88
CA CYS A 207 12.14 0.33 11.81
C CYS A 207 11.12 1.46 11.54
N GLU A 208 10.93 2.34 12.52
CA GLU A 208 10.16 3.58 12.34
C GLU A 208 10.74 4.40 11.18
N GLY A 209 9.86 5.06 10.40
CA GLY A 209 10.28 5.80 9.20
C GLY A 209 10.61 4.93 7.98
N SER A 210 10.67 3.60 8.11
CA SER A 210 10.70 2.72 6.94
C SER A 210 9.40 2.87 6.15
N TRP A 211 9.52 3.09 4.83
CA TRP A 211 8.35 3.17 3.96
C TRP A 211 7.49 1.89 3.96
N HIS A 212 8.05 0.77 4.44
CA HIS A 212 7.35 -0.50 4.64
C HIS A 212 6.50 -0.56 5.93
N ALA A 213 6.66 0.40 6.85
CA ALA A 213 5.95 0.44 8.14
C ALA A 213 5.16 1.73 8.37
N THR A 214 5.09 2.61 7.37
CA THR A 214 4.48 3.95 7.50
C THR A 214 3.02 3.95 7.95
N LEU A 215 2.28 2.84 7.75
CA LEU A 215 0.90 2.75 8.23
C LEU A 215 0.79 2.79 9.74
N ILE A 216 1.83 2.36 10.48
CA ILE A 216 1.84 2.41 11.95
C ILE A 216 1.74 3.86 12.42
N GLU A 217 2.63 4.71 11.91
CA GLU A 217 2.67 6.12 12.27
C GLU A 217 1.42 6.87 11.75
N ARG A 218 0.96 6.52 10.54
CA ARG A 218 -0.28 7.08 9.96
C ARG A 218 -1.53 6.77 10.77
N ALA A 219 -1.55 5.61 11.44
CA ALA A 219 -2.62 5.24 12.36
C ALA A 219 -2.47 5.85 13.76
N GLY A 220 -1.58 6.82 13.95
CA GLY A 220 -1.32 7.46 15.25
C GLY A 220 -0.57 6.58 16.24
N ALA A 221 -0.06 5.43 15.84
CA ALA A 221 0.65 4.50 16.70
C ALA A 221 2.17 4.70 16.64
N GLN A 222 2.89 3.99 17.48
CA GLN A 222 4.34 4.01 17.56
C GLN A 222 4.91 2.66 17.13
N ASN A 223 5.77 2.64 16.11
CA ASN A 223 6.60 1.48 15.84
C ASN A 223 7.65 1.32 16.94
N VAL A 224 7.70 0.15 17.57
CA VAL A 224 8.62 -0.11 18.70
C VAL A 224 10.07 -0.24 18.28
N HIS A 225 10.34 -0.57 17.02
CA HIS A 225 11.69 -0.72 16.49
C HIS A 225 12.16 0.57 15.82
N LYS A 226 13.16 1.21 16.42
CA LYS A 226 13.78 2.42 15.87
C LYS A 226 14.85 2.06 14.85
N CYS A 227 14.99 2.90 13.82
CA CYS A 227 16.10 2.77 12.89
C CYS A 227 17.44 2.99 13.60
N SER A 228 18.49 2.33 13.13
CA SER A 228 19.83 2.55 13.62
C SER A 228 20.28 3.99 13.33
N GLU A 229 20.96 4.60 14.30
CA GLU A 229 21.61 5.92 14.12
C GLU A 229 22.91 5.82 13.30
N ASP A 230 23.42 4.61 13.06
CA ASP A 230 24.59 4.39 12.22
C ASP A 230 24.25 4.72 10.76
N PRO A 231 24.93 5.72 10.15
CA PRO A 231 24.68 6.10 8.76
C PRO A 231 24.94 4.97 7.74
N ASN A 232 25.73 3.96 8.12
CA ASN A 232 26.04 2.82 7.29
C ASN A 232 25.03 1.67 7.47
N ALA A 233 24.17 1.72 8.49
CA ALA A 233 23.11 0.75 8.66
C ALA A 233 22.01 0.97 7.64
N LYS A 234 21.35 -0.12 7.22
CA LYS A 234 20.17 0.00 6.37
C LYS A 234 19.03 0.65 7.17
N SER A 235 18.57 1.79 6.71
CA SER A 235 17.43 2.50 7.28
C SER A 235 16.08 1.98 6.78
N PHE A 236 16.08 0.95 5.94
CA PHE A 236 14.88 0.32 5.38
C PHE A 236 15.12 -1.16 5.10
N GLY A 237 14.04 -1.90 5.03
CA GLY A 237 14.05 -3.33 4.82
C GLY A 237 14.07 -4.11 6.13
N ARG A 238 13.85 -5.41 6.02
CA ARG A 238 13.75 -6.31 7.18
C ARG A 238 15.04 -6.33 7.98
N VAL A 239 14.92 -6.04 9.28
CA VAL A 239 15.98 -6.15 10.28
C VAL A 239 15.61 -7.29 11.23
N LYS A 240 16.55 -8.19 11.51
CA LYS A 240 16.35 -9.28 12.47
C LYS A 240 16.71 -8.79 13.87
N ILE A 241 15.82 -9.03 14.85
CA ILE A 241 16.02 -8.75 16.27
C ILE A 241 16.04 -10.04 17.08
N SER A 242 16.55 -9.99 18.32
CA SER A 242 16.41 -11.10 19.25
C SER A 242 15.04 -11.08 19.94
N PHE A 243 14.62 -12.23 20.47
CA PHE A 243 13.39 -12.31 21.24
C PHE A 243 13.47 -11.50 22.54
N GLU A 244 14.64 -11.45 23.19
CA GLU A 244 14.90 -10.63 24.36
C GLU A 244 14.71 -9.13 24.06
N GLN A 245 15.09 -8.70 22.86
CA GLN A 245 14.86 -7.34 22.40
C GLN A 245 13.35 -7.08 22.24
N LEU A 246 12.60 -8.03 21.67
CA LEU A 246 11.15 -7.94 21.55
C LEU A 246 10.44 -7.85 22.92
N VAL A 247 10.91 -8.66 23.89
CA VAL A 247 10.41 -8.58 25.27
C VAL A 247 10.68 -7.20 25.88
N LYS A 248 11.85 -6.60 25.63
CA LYS A 248 12.16 -5.23 26.11
C LYS A 248 11.31 -4.15 25.44
N TYR A 249 10.90 -4.34 24.20
CA TYR A 249 9.98 -3.42 23.53
C TYR A 249 8.60 -3.41 24.17
N ASP A 250 8.15 -4.57 24.67
CA ASP A 250 6.85 -4.75 25.30
C ASP A 250 5.73 -4.08 24.51
N PRO A 251 5.43 -4.56 23.28
CA PRO A 251 4.42 -3.98 22.41
C PRO A 251 3.02 -4.19 22.98
N ASP A 252 2.14 -3.21 22.76
CA ASP A 252 0.72 -3.32 23.09
C ASP A 252 -0.04 -4.17 22.08
N VAL A 253 0.43 -4.15 20.80
CA VAL A 253 -0.18 -4.86 19.66
C VAL A 253 0.93 -5.46 18.78
N ILE A 254 0.68 -6.65 18.25
CA ILE A 254 1.55 -7.31 17.27
C ILE A 254 0.79 -7.51 15.97
N PHE A 255 1.31 -6.97 14.85
CA PHE A 255 0.85 -7.30 13.52
C PHE A 255 1.74 -8.35 12.89
N ILE A 256 1.14 -9.43 12.38
CA ILE A 256 1.83 -10.62 11.91
C ILE A 256 1.65 -10.75 10.41
N TYR A 257 2.78 -10.86 9.71
CA TYR A 257 2.78 -10.98 8.25
C TYR A 257 2.64 -12.44 7.77
N GLU A 258 3.26 -13.41 8.47
CA GLU A 258 3.22 -14.83 8.11
C GLU A 258 2.09 -15.57 8.82
N LYS A 259 1.22 -16.22 8.02
CA LYS A 259 0.07 -16.99 8.52
C LYS A 259 0.47 -18.12 9.46
N GLU A 260 1.58 -18.80 9.13
CA GLU A 260 2.10 -19.93 9.92
C GLU A 260 2.51 -19.51 11.34
N LEU A 261 2.97 -18.26 11.52
CA LEU A 261 3.23 -17.72 12.85
C LEU A 261 1.93 -17.41 13.57
N PHE A 262 0.98 -16.75 12.89
CA PHE A 262 -0.31 -16.40 13.48
C PHE A 262 -1.06 -17.63 14.00
N ASP A 263 -1.06 -18.74 13.26
CA ASP A 263 -1.78 -19.97 13.61
C ASP A 263 -1.25 -20.63 14.89
N LYS A 264 0.00 -20.39 15.26
CA LYS A 264 0.64 -21.01 16.44
C LYS A 264 0.92 -20.04 17.60
N ILE A 265 0.91 -18.72 17.34
CA ILE A 265 1.44 -17.73 18.31
C ILE A 265 0.76 -17.80 19.67
N TYR A 266 -0.53 -18.05 19.70
CA TYR A 266 -1.31 -18.12 20.95
C TYR A 266 -1.06 -19.40 21.75
N GLY A 267 -0.52 -20.46 21.16
CA GLY A 267 -0.13 -21.71 21.82
C GLY A 267 1.36 -21.80 22.11
N ASP A 268 2.19 -20.88 21.62
CA ASP A 268 3.63 -20.92 21.78
C ASP A 268 4.06 -20.32 23.15
N PRO A 269 4.69 -21.13 24.04
CA PRO A 269 5.09 -20.67 25.39
C PRO A 269 6.02 -19.47 25.36
N LYS A 270 6.88 -19.34 24.33
CA LYS A 270 7.79 -18.22 24.17
C LYS A 270 7.04 -16.94 23.89
N TRP A 271 6.09 -16.96 22.98
CA TRP A 271 5.26 -15.80 22.61
C TRP A 271 4.27 -15.41 23.71
N GLN A 272 3.87 -16.38 24.55
CA GLN A 272 3.05 -16.11 25.75
C GLN A 272 3.77 -15.27 26.83
N LEU A 273 5.05 -14.98 26.70
CA LEU A 273 5.73 -14.02 27.56
C LEU A 273 5.31 -12.58 27.30
N LEU A 274 4.82 -12.28 26.08
CA LEU A 274 4.40 -10.94 25.66
C LEU A 274 2.98 -10.61 26.11
N GLY A 275 2.80 -9.40 26.66
CA GLY A 275 1.49 -8.89 27.07
C GLY A 275 0.47 -8.86 25.94
N ALA A 276 0.89 -8.43 24.75
CA ALA A 276 0.05 -8.41 23.55
C ALA A 276 -0.54 -9.79 23.20
N VAL A 277 0.24 -10.88 23.33
CA VAL A 277 -0.22 -12.24 23.03
C VAL A 277 -1.18 -12.75 24.11
N LYS A 278 -0.84 -12.53 25.39
CA LYS A 278 -1.73 -12.87 26.53
C LYS A 278 -3.09 -12.21 26.39
N ASN A 279 -3.11 -10.95 25.96
CA ASN A 279 -4.32 -10.13 25.83
C ASN A 279 -5.03 -10.30 24.48
N LYS A 280 -4.65 -11.29 23.66
CA LYS A 280 -5.22 -11.55 22.33
C LYS A 280 -5.12 -10.37 21.35
N LYS A 281 -4.06 -9.56 21.47
CA LYS A 281 -3.77 -8.39 20.61
C LYS A 281 -2.66 -8.69 19.59
N ALA A 282 -2.62 -9.88 19.07
CA ALA A 282 -1.78 -10.27 17.94
C ALA A 282 -2.69 -10.55 16.74
N TYR A 283 -2.50 -9.84 15.64
CA TYR A 283 -3.40 -9.86 14.51
C TYR A 283 -2.67 -10.25 13.23
N TYR A 284 -3.27 -11.15 12.46
CA TYR A 284 -2.83 -11.44 11.10
C TYR A 284 -3.21 -10.28 10.18
N ILE A 285 -2.26 -9.81 9.38
CA ILE A 285 -2.51 -8.77 8.40
C ILE A 285 -3.28 -9.36 7.23
N PRO A 286 -4.47 -8.83 6.86
CA PRO A 286 -5.20 -9.29 5.69
C PRO A 286 -4.37 -9.11 4.41
N ARG A 287 -4.40 -10.11 3.50
CA ARG A 287 -3.55 -10.14 2.31
C ARG A 287 -4.28 -10.50 1.02
N GLU A 288 -5.56 -10.74 1.06
CA GLU A 288 -6.39 -11.13 -0.08
C GLU A 288 -7.01 -9.91 -0.77
N PRO A 289 -6.87 -9.70 -2.10
CA PRO A 289 -5.84 -10.31 -2.96
C PRO A 289 -4.48 -9.67 -2.77
N PHE A 290 -4.39 -8.47 -2.19
CA PHE A 290 -3.17 -7.71 -1.96
C PHE A 290 -3.07 -7.32 -0.49
N SER A 291 -1.84 -7.26 0.03
CA SER A 291 -1.62 -6.92 1.44
C SER A 291 -2.22 -5.55 1.80
N TRP A 292 -2.96 -5.51 2.92
CA TRP A 292 -3.51 -4.27 3.46
C TRP A 292 -2.45 -3.38 4.12
N PHE A 293 -1.26 -3.89 4.28
CA PHE A 293 -0.19 -3.20 4.98
C PHE A 293 0.97 -2.87 4.04
N ASP A 294 1.66 -3.91 3.52
CA ASP A 294 2.86 -3.75 2.70
C ASP A 294 3.22 -5.08 1.99
N ARG A 295 4.26 -5.06 1.15
CA ARG A 295 4.92 -6.20 0.50
C ARG A 295 4.08 -7.09 -0.40
N PRO A 296 3.73 -6.58 -1.58
CA PRO A 296 4.04 -5.24 -2.11
C PRO A 296 3.08 -4.17 -1.60
N PRO A 297 3.51 -2.90 -1.52
CA PRO A 297 2.59 -1.82 -1.22
C PRO A 297 1.54 -1.69 -2.32
N SER A 298 0.32 -1.35 -1.92
CA SER A 298 -0.81 -1.18 -2.83
C SER A 298 -1.80 -0.13 -2.28
N PHE A 299 -2.82 0.16 -3.05
CA PHE A 299 -3.96 0.96 -2.62
C PHE A 299 -4.74 0.32 -1.45
N MET A 300 -4.59 -0.99 -1.21
CA MET A 300 -5.21 -1.67 -0.04
C MET A 300 -4.81 -1.02 1.28
N ARG A 301 -3.69 -0.30 1.32
CA ARG A 301 -3.25 0.45 2.50
C ARG A 301 -4.25 1.52 2.97
N PHE A 302 -5.14 2.01 2.12
CA PHE A 302 -6.22 2.91 2.55
C PHE A 302 -7.23 2.19 3.46
N LEU A 303 -7.62 0.98 3.11
CA LEU A 303 -8.44 0.13 3.99
C LEU A 303 -7.62 -0.35 5.19
N GLY A 304 -6.36 -0.70 4.97
CA GLY A 304 -5.41 -1.06 6.03
C GLY A 304 -5.26 0.00 7.11
N LEU A 305 -5.28 1.28 6.75
CA LEU A 305 -5.25 2.40 7.71
C LEU A 305 -6.50 2.41 8.60
N LYS A 306 -7.69 2.26 8.03
CA LYS A 306 -8.94 2.17 8.80
C LYS A 306 -8.93 0.96 9.72
N TRP A 307 -8.49 -0.19 9.22
CA TRP A 307 -8.36 -1.43 9.99
C TRP A 307 -7.38 -1.29 11.16
N LEU A 308 -6.21 -0.67 10.95
CA LEU A 308 -5.24 -0.39 12.01
C LEU A 308 -5.83 0.51 13.10
N ILE A 309 -6.42 1.64 12.71
CA ILE A 309 -7.04 2.58 13.64
C ILE A 309 -8.12 1.89 14.48
N ASN A 310 -8.95 1.06 13.84
CA ASN A 310 -10.00 0.32 14.54
C ASN A 310 -9.47 -0.66 15.58
N LEU A 311 -8.28 -1.24 15.35
CA LEU A 311 -7.63 -2.16 16.31
C LEU A 311 -6.86 -1.45 17.41
N THR A 312 -6.30 -0.28 17.12
CA THR A 312 -5.44 0.45 18.05
C THR A 312 -6.21 1.47 18.90
N TYR A 313 -7.20 2.12 18.30
CA TYR A 313 -8.02 3.16 18.94
C TYR A 313 -9.51 2.95 18.67
N PRO A 314 -10.11 1.84 19.13
CA PRO A 314 -11.49 1.47 18.79
C PRO A 314 -12.53 2.52 19.22
N GLU A 315 -12.21 3.34 20.21
CA GLU A 315 -13.11 4.40 20.68
C GLU A 315 -12.98 5.72 19.91
N ALA A 316 -11.92 5.87 19.09
CA ALA A 316 -11.71 7.09 18.30
C ALA A 316 -12.72 7.21 17.15
N PHE A 317 -12.90 6.08 16.44
CA PHE A 317 -13.79 5.97 15.30
C PHE A 317 -14.51 4.63 15.38
N LYS A 318 -15.84 4.65 15.22
CA LYS A 318 -16.66 3.43 15.22
C LYS A 318 -16.82 2.90 13.79
N PHE A 319 -15.74 2.43 13.19
CA PHE A 319 -15.81 1.80 11.89
C PHE A 319 -16.47 0.42 12.00
N ASP A 320 -17.49 0.18 11.21
CA ASP A 320 -17.89 -1.18 10.87
C ASP A 320 -16.92 -1.70 9.81
N ILE A 321 -15.87 -2.38 10.27
CA ILE A 321 -14.81 -2.87 9.37
C ILE A 321 -15.32 -3.90 8.35
N VAL A 322 -16.45 -4.57 8.62
CA VAL A 322 -17.08 -5.49 7.69
C VAL A 322 -17.71 -4.71 6.52
N SER A 323 -18.47 -3.65 6.84
CA SER A 323 -19.06 -2.76 5.85
C SER A 323 -17.97 -2.03 5.05
N GLU A 324 -16.97 -1.48 5.72
CA GLU A 324 -15.83 -0.82 5.08
C GLU A 324 -15.09 -1.76 4.11
N THR A 325 -14.88 -3.03 4.49
CA THR A 325 -14.26 -4.02 3.62
C THR A 325 -15.11 -4.29 2.39
N ARG A 326 -16.43 -4.47 2.56
CA ARG A 326 -17.34 -4.70 1.44
C ARG A 326 -17.34 -3.57 0.44
N GLU A 327 -17.48 -2.33 0.92
CA GLU A 327 -17.50 -1.13 0.10
C GLU A 327 -16.17 -0.92 -0.63
N PHE A 328 -15.07 -1.13 0.06
CA PHE A 328 -13.74 -1.00 -0.54
C PHE A 328 -13.50 -2.02 -1.65
N TYR A 329 -13.83 -3.30 -1.42
CA TYR A 329 -13.63 -4.34 -2.43
C TYR A 329 -14.54 -4.12 -3.65
N LYS A 330 -15.76 -3.65 -3.43
CA LYS A 330 -16.64 -3.25 -4.54
C LYS A 330 -16.05 -2.09 -5.32
N LEU A 331 -15.58 -1.06 -4.64
CA LEU A 331 -15.04 0.16 -5.27
C LEU A 331 -13.72 -0.11 -5.99
N PHE A 332 -12.73 -0.73 -5.35
CA PHE A 332 -11.37 -0.85 -5.89
C PHE A 332 -11.14 -2.11 -6.74
N LEU A 333 -11.86 -3.19 -6.45
CA LEU A 333 -11.64 -4.49 -7.09
C LEU A 333 -12.83 -4.95 -7.93
N ASP A 334 -13.96 -4.22 -7.87
CA ASP A 334 -15.22 -4.58 -8.52
C ASP A 334 -15.66 -6.00 -8.10
N LEU A 335 -15.58 -6.27 -6.80
CA LEU A 335 -15.94 -7.54 -6.17
C LEU A 335 -17.03 -7.35 -5.13
N GLU A 336 -18.08 -8.16 -5.22
CA GLU A 336 -19.13 -8.26 -4.19
C GLU A 336 -18.81 -9.44 -3.28
N LEU A 337 -18.38 -9.14 -2.05
CA LEU A 337 -18.02 -10.15 -1.06
C LEU A 337 -19.21 -10.53 -0.18
N THR A 338 -19.33 -11.82 0.09
CA THR A 338 -20.22 -12.33 1.15
C THR A 338 -19.59 -12.07 2.54
N ASP A 339 -20.42 -12.07 3.59
CA ASP A 339 -19.92 -11.92 4.98
C ASP A 339 -18.90 -13.00 5.33
N ALA A 340 -19.12 -14.24 4.91
CA ALA A 340 -18.18 -15.34 5.13
C ALA A 340 -16.80 -15.08 4.50
N GLN A 341 -16.77 -14.50 3.30
CA GLN A 341 -15.51 -14.11 2.65
C GLN A 341 -14.82 -12.98 3.41
N ILE A 342 -15.59 -11.97 3.86
CA ILE A 342 -15.05 -10.85 4.64
C ILE A 342 -14.48 -11.32 5.97
N TYR A 343 -15.21 -12.19 6.71
CA TYR A 343 -14.70 -12.75 7.97
C TYR A 343 -13.41 -13.56 7.76
N LYS A 344 -13.34 -14.33 6.67
CA LYS A 344 -12.12 -15.05 6.30
C LYS A 344 -10.94 -14.10 6.05
N ILE A 345 -11.17 -13.03 5.30
CA ILE A 345 -10.15 -11.99 5.02
C ILE A 345 -9.68 -11.34 6.34
N LEU A 346 -10.61 -11.03 7.24
CA LEU A 346 -10.32 -10.41 8.53
C LEU A 346 -9.68 -11.38 9.55
N GLY A 347 -9.48 -12.65 9.19
CA GLY A 347 -8.95 -13.68 10.10
C GLY A 347 -9.90 -14.02 11.25
N ARG A 348 -11.19 -13.72 11.11
CA ARG A 348 -12.26 -14.08 12.06
C ARG A 348 -12.91 -15.36 11.59
N GLY A 349 -13.12 -16.35 12.50
CA GLY A 349 -14.00 -17.48 12.22
C GLY A 349 -15.40 -16.95 11.89
N ALA A 350 -16.13 -17.62 11.02
CA ALA A 350 -17.55 -17.37 10.90
C ALA A 350 -18.18 -17.74 12.26
N GLU A 351 -18.67 -16.72 12.98
CA GLU A 351 -19.48 -16.92 14.18
C GLU A 351 -20.84 -17.49 13.79
#